data_c7d3786cfeb9ceb18b5403234605815d
#
_entry.id   c7d3786cfeb9ceb18b5403234605815d
#
_cell.length_a   1.000
_cell.length_b   1.000
_cell.length_c   1.000
_cell.angle_alpha   90.00
_cell.angle_beta   90.00
_cell.angle_gamma   90.00
#
_symmetry.space_group_name_H-M   'P 1'
#
loop_
_entity.id
_entity.type
_entity.pdbx_description
1 polymer ?
#
loop_
_entity_poly.entity_id
_entity_poly.type
_entity_poly.pdbx_seq_one_letter_code
_entity_poly.pdbx_strand_id
1 'polypeptide(L)'
;GDRVASNGNHAEFVCVPKNLVAIIPDNVTDEEAAFTVIGSIGLQGIRLLQPTFGETIVVVGLGLIGLVTAELLLANGCNVIGFDFDPNKVKIAKEKGIIAINPSEGTDQVKFVESYTNNIGADGVIITASNKSNEIISQSANMCRKRGRIILVGVIGLDISRADFYEKEISFQVSCSYGAGRYDEEYEQKGHDYPIGYVRWTEKRNFEAVLNAISKKTLDVSSLITDRIPLKDYQKIYGDMSNSKSIASILEYSSSEEQKSTIKLVEKSFQGKE
;
A
#
# COMPACT_ATOMS: atom_id res chain seq x y z
N GLY A 1 0.16 -27.71 -9.10
CA GLY A 1 0.83 -26.59 -8.48
C GLY A 1 -0.15 -25.64 -7.85
N ASP A 2 0.24 -24.99 -6.76
CA ASP A 2 -0.59 -24.02 -6.09
C ASP A 2 -0.49 -22.66 -6.78
N ARG A 3 -1.58 -21.92 -6.81
CA ARG A 3 -1.57 -20.50 -7.20
C ARG A 3 -1.11 -19.66 -6.02
N VAL A 4 -0.09 -18.81 -6.22
CA VAL A 4 0.52 -18.05 -5.14
C VAL A 4 0.76 -16.59 -5.53
N ALA A 5 0.66 -15.69 -4.54
CA ALA A 5 1.11 -14.30 -4.63
C ALA A 5 2.43 -14.13 -3.88
N SER A 6 3.34 -13.33 -4.41
CA SER A 6 4.66 -13.09 -3.83
C SER A 6 5.19 -11.71 -4.16
N ASN A 7 6.31 -11.33 -3.53
CA ASN A 7 7.08 -10.13 -3.86
C ASN A 7 8.20 -10.39 -4.87
N GLY A 8 8.12 -11.48 -5.65
CA GLY A 8 9.10 -11.84 -6.66
C GLY A 8 9.27 -10.78 -7.76
N ASN A 9 10.38 -10.81 -8.44
CA ASN A 9 10.65 -9.93 -9.58
C ASN A 9 9.66 -10.20 -10.73
N HIS A 10 9.48 -9.22 -11.61
CA HIS A 10 8.76 -9.41 -12.86
C HIS A 10 9.60 -10.31 -13.80
N ALA A 11 9.33 -11.59 -13.75
CA ALA A 11 10.00 -12.62 -14.55
C ALA A 11 9.09 -13.82 -14.73
N GLU A 12 9.33 -14.62 -15.76
CA GLU A 12 8.59 -15.84 -16.05
C GLU A 12 8.78 -16.90 -14.94
N PHE A 13 9.99 -16.96 -14.39
CA PHE A 13 10.37 -17.86 -13.30
C PHE A 13 11.08 -17.07 -12.21
N VAL A 14 10.65 -17.25 -10.98
CA VAL A 14 11.25 -16.61 -9.80
C VAL A 14 11.46 -17.62 -8.68
N CYS A 15 12.56 -17.46 -7.94
CA CYS A 15 12.77 -18.18 -6.69
C CYS A 15 12.45 -17.21 -5.55
N VAL A 16 11.43 -17.53 -4.79
CA VAL A 16 10.95 -16.66 -3.69
C VAL A 16 11.00 -17.43 -2.37
N PRO A 17 11.50 -16.81 -1.29
CA PRO A 17 11.49 -17.44 0.03
C PRO A 17 10.06 -17.73 0.52
N LYS A 18 9.88 -18.83 1.25
CA LYS A 18 8.55 -19.33 1.66
C LYS A 18 7.74 -18.35 2.53
N ASN A 19 8.42 -17.47 3.27
CA ASN A 19 7.76 -16.46 4.12
C ASN A 19 7.30 -15.23 3.32
N LEU A 20 7.66 -15.14 2.03
CA LEU A 20 7.24 -14.09 1.10
C LEU A 20 6.26 -14.60 0.05
N VAL A 21 5.60 -15.74 0.34
CA VAL A 21 4.62 -16.39 -0.53
C VAL A 21 3.36 -16.67 0.24
N ALA A 22 2.20 -16.34 -0.34
CA ALA A 22 0.88 -16.67 0.19
C ALA A 22 0.02 -17.37 -0.87
N ILE A 23 -0.77 -18.36 -0.47
CA ILE A 23 -1.68 -19.08 -1.36
C ILE A 23 -2.86 -18.19 -1.73
N ILE A 24 -3.17 -18.13 -3.02
CA ILE A 24 -4.31 -17.37 -3.55
C ILE A 24 -5.58 -18.21 -3.35
N PRO A 25 -6.63 -17.68 -2.68
CA PRO A 25 -7.93 -18.34 -2.58
C PRO A 25 -8.55 -18.60 -3.97
N ASP A 26 -9.31 -19.70 -4.13
CA ASP A 26 -9.88 -20.12 -5.42
C ASP A 26 -10.78 -19.07 -6.07
N ASN A 27 -11.48 -18.27 -5.26
CA ASN A 27 -12.38 -17.21 -5.72
C ASN A 27 -11.71 -15.84 -5.94
N VAL A 28 -10.37 -15.77 -5.85
CA VAL A 28 -9.57 -14.58 -6.15
C VAL A 28 -8.86 -14.78 -7.48
N THR A 29 -9.00 -13.83 -8.38
CA THR A 29 -8.34 -13.84 -9.69
C THR A 29 -6.84 -13.52 -9.55
N ASP A 30 -6.05 -13.86 -10.57
CA ASP A 30 -4.60 -13.54 -10.58
C ASP A 30 -4.36 -12.03 -10.60
N GLU A 31 -5.20 -11.28 -11.31
CA GLU A 31 -5.15 -9.81 -11.33
C GLU A 31 -5.43 -9.21 -9.95
N GLU A 32 -6.46 -9.69 -9.25
CA GLU A 32 -6.75 -9.24 -7.88
C GLU A 32 -5.61 -9.62 -6.93
N ALA A 33 -5.04 -10.81 -7.08
CA ALA A 33 -3.95 -11.29 -6.24
C ALA A 33 -2.64 -10.50 -6.44
N ALA A 34 -2.44 -9.86 -7.60
CA ALA A 34 -1.29 -8.99 -7.85
C ALA A 34 -1.22 -7.79 -6.87
N PHE A 35 -2.33 -7.41 -6.24
CA PHE A 35 -2.38 -6.34 -5.24
C PHE A 35 -1.95 -6.78 -3.83
N THR A 36 -1.64 -8.05 -3.61
CA THR A 36 -1.35 -8.61 -2.28
C THR A 36 -0.24 -7.85 -1.56
N VAL A 37 0.90 -7.62 -2.20
CA VAL A 37 2.05 -6.94 -1.60
C VAL A 37 1.74 -5.47 -1.34
N ILE A 38 1.17 -4.79 -2.32
CA ILE A 38 0.77 -3.37 -2.22
C ILE A 38 -0.27 -3.17 -1.12
N GLY A 39 -1.28 -4.03 -1.06
CA GLY A 39 -2.29 -4.00 0.00
C GLY A 39 -1.70 -4.22 1.38
N SER A 40 -0.66 -5.04 1.48
CA SER A 40 0.02 -5.31 2.75
C SER A 40 0.84 -4.14 3.26
N ILE A 41 1.34 -3.27 2.38
CA ILE A 41 1.98 -2.00 2.76
C ILE A 41 0.95 -1.10 3.46
N GLY A 42 -0.22 -0.91 2.87
CA GLY A 42 -1.30 -0.14 3.49
C GLY A 42 -1.79 -0.76 4.80
N LEU A 43 -1.98 -2.09 4.82
CA LEU A 43 -2.41 -2.82 6.00
C LEU A 43 -1.40 -2.72 7.15
N GLN A 44 -0.09 -2.70 6.88
CA GLN A 44 0.93 -2.47 7.90
C GLN A 44 0.79 -1.09 8.54
N GLY A 45 0.54 -0.06 7.74
CA GLY A 45 0.24 1.28 8.26
C GLY A 45 -0.97 1.29 9.19
N ILE A 46 -2.05 0.58 8.83
CA ILE A 46 -3.25 0.42 9.67
C ILE A 46 -2.92 -0.31 10.98
N ARG A 47 -2.11 -1.37 10.92
CA ARG A 47 -1.72 -2.12 12.14
C ARG A 47 -0.91 -1.29 13.11
N LEU A 48 -0.03 -0.42 12.61
CA LEU A 48 0.73 0.52 13.44
C LEU A 48 -0.16 1.61 14.02
N LEU A 49 -1.14 2.09 13.26
CA LEU A 49 -2.12 3.06 13.73
C LEU A 49 -3.02 2.50 14.83
N GLN A 50 -3.30 1.19 14.80
CA GLN A 50 -4.19 0.50 15.75
C GLN A 50 -5.58 1.16 15.88
N PRO A 51 -6.28 1.41 14.76
CA PRO A 51 -7.58 2.05 14.84
C PRO A 51 -8.62 1.12 15.47
N THR A 52 -9.57 1.72 16.19
CA THR A 52 -10.73 1.03 16.73
C THR A 52 -11.98 1.37 15.93
N PHE A 53 -13.01 0.54 16.05
CA PHE A 53 -14.28 0.72 15.36
C PHE A 53 -14.89 2.10 15.66
N GLY A 54 -15.30 2.83 14.62
CA GLY A 54 -15.93 4.16 14.73
C GLY A 54 -14.95 5.33 14.77
N GLU A 55 -13.64 5.10 14.85
CA GLU A 55 -12.64 6.18 14.76
C GLU A 55 -12.69 6.88 13.41
N THR A 56 -12.38 8.18 13.39
CA THR A 56 -12.21 8.96 12.16
C THR A 56 -10.72 9.01 11.79
N ILE A 57 -10.40 8.44 10.63
CA ILE A 57 -9.03 8.36 10.12
C ILE A 57 -8.90 9.16 8.83
N VAL A 58 -7.85 9.97 8.75
CA VAL A 58 -7.49 10.72 7.55
C VAL A 58 -6.43 9.96 6.77
N VAL A 59 -6.61 9.82 5.45
CA VAL A 59 -5.62 9.31 4.51
C VAL A 59 -5.14 10.45 3.63
N VAL A 60 -3.86 10.79 3.71
CA VAL A 60 -3.23 11.85 2.90
C VAL A 60 -2.49 11.21 1.72
N GLY A 61 -3.01 11.47 0.51
CA GLY A 61 -2.60 10.82 -0.72
C GLY A 61 -3.49 9.64 -1.08
N LEU A 62 -4.23 9.74 -2.19
CA LEU A 62 -5.15 8.71 -2.69
C LEU A 62 -4.60 8.04 -3.95
N GLY A 63 -3.27 7.84 -4.01
CA GLY A 63 -2.65 6.93 -4.95
C GLY A 63 -3.06 5.48 -4.67
N LEU A 64 -2.49 4.51 -5.39
CA LEU A 64 -2.84 3.10 -5.27
C LEU A 64 -2.80 2.61 -3.80
N ILE A 65 -1.71 2.85 -3.08
CA ILE A 65 -1.58 2.46 -1.66
C ILE A 65 -2.63 3.20 -0.81
N GLY A 66 -2.87 4.49 -1.06
CA GLY A 66 -3.84 5.28 -0.31
C GLY A 66 -5.28 4.81 -0.48
N LEU A 67 -5.70 4.50 -1.72
CA LEU A 67 -7.04 3.97 -2.01
C LEU A 67 -7.27 2.62 -1.33
N VAL A 68 -6.31 1.70 -1.43
CA VAL A 68 -6.37 0.39 -0.76
C VAL A 68 -6.39 0.55 0.76
N THR A 69 -5.56 1.44 1.31
CA THR A 69 -5.55 1.74 2.75
C THR A 69 -6.90 2.28 3.24
N ALA A 70 -7.46 3.22 2.49
CA ALA A 70 -8.75 3.83 2.84
C ALA A 70 -9.90 2.80 2.81
N GLU A 71 -9.92 1.92 1.83
CA GLU A 71 -10.93 0.85 1.74
C GLU A 71 -10.79 -0.18 2.87
N LEU A 72 -9.55 -0.57 3.21
CA LEU A 72 -9.28 -1.44 4.37
C LEU A 72 -9.70 -0.79 5.70
N LEU A 73 -9.55 0.52 5.86
CA LEU A 73 -10.05 1.26 7.03
C LEU A 73 -11.57 1.28 7.10
N LEU A 74 -12.27 1.48 5.96
CA LEU A 74 -13.73 1.34 5.92
C LEU A 74 -14.16 -0.08 6.31
N ALA A 75 -13.50 -1.10 5.78
CA ALA A 75 -13.76 -2.51 6.15
C ALA A 75 -13.49 -2.79 7.63
N ASN A 76 -12.62 -2.02 8.28
CA ASN A 76 -12.35 -2.08 9.72
C ASN A 76 -13.35 -1.27 10.57
N GLY A 77 -14.35 -0.65 9.93
CA GLY A 77 -15.40 0.12 10.60
C GLY A 77 -15.01 1.54 11.00
N CYS A 78 -14.00 2.11 10.37
CA CYS A 78 -13.60 3.50 10.57
C CYS A 78 -14.39 4.46 9.66
N ASN A 79 -14.52 5.72 10.07
CA ASN A 79 -14.90 6.82 9.18
C ASN A 79 -13.63 7.29 8.46
N VAL A 80 -13.65 7.37 7.12
CA VAL A 80 -12.44 7.68 6.35
C VAL A 80 -12.59 8.97 5.58
N ILE A 81 -11.65 9.91 5.82
CA ILE A 81 -11.49 11.13 5.04
C ILE A 81 -10.21 11.00 4.22
N GLY A 82 -10.28 11.27 2.92
CA GLY A 82 -9.13 11.19 2.01
C GLY A 82 -8.83 12.54 1.36
N PHE A 83 -7.55 12.88 1.22
CA PHE A 83 -7.11 14.08 0.50
C PHE A 83 -6.15 13.71 -0.63
N ASP A 84 -6.43 14.22 -1.83
CA ASP A 84 -5.53 14.16 -2.98
C ASP A 84 -5.78 15.36 -3.91
N PHE A 85 -4.73 15.83 -4.59
CA PHE A 85 -4.82 16.93 -5.56
C PHE A 85 -5.31 16.47 -6.94
N ASP A 86 -5.32 15.18 -7.21
CA ASP A 86 -5.81 14.61 -8.46
C ASP A 86 -7.33 14.37 -8.40
N PRO A 87 -8.13 15.08 -9.22
CA PRO A 87 -9.59 14.92 -9.20
C PRO A 87 -10.06 13.51 -9.59
N ASN A 88 -9.28 12.76 -10.39
CA ASN A 88 -9.63 11.39 -10.76
C ASN A 88 -9.52 10.45 -9.55
N LYS A 89 -8.46 10.58 -8.75
CA LYS A 89 -8.27 9.80 -7.52
C LYS A 89 -9.34 10.12 -6.49
N VAL A 90 -9.66 11.41 -6.34
CA VAL A 90 -10.78 11.85 -5.48
C VAL A 90 -12.10 11.25 -5.93
N LYS A 91 -12.37 11.22 -7.23
CA LYS A 91 -13.57 10.59 -7.80
C LYS A 91 -13.64 9.10 -7.45
N ILE A 92 -12.58 8.34 -7.72
CA ILE A 92 -12.48 6.90 -7.41
C ILE A 92 -12.73 6.65 -5.91
N ALA A 93 -12.11 7.47 -5.04
CA ALA A 93 -12.30 7.34 -3.60
C ALA A 93 -13.77 7.58 -3.19
N LYS A 94 -14.45 8.57 -3.77
CA LYS A 94 -15.87 8.82 -3.53
C LYS A 94 -16.76 7.64 -3.97
N GLU A 95 -16.45 7.04 -5.11
CA GLU A 95 -17.17 5.85 -5.61
C GLU A 95 -17.03 4.65 -4.67
N LYS A 96 -15.94 4.59 -3.90
CA LYS A 96 -15.70 3.58 -2.86
C LYS A 96 -16.28 3.95 -1.47
N GLY A 97 -17.01 5.04 -1.37
CA GLY A 97 -17.64 5.48 -0.12
C GLY A 97 -16.72 6.26 0.83
N ILE A 98 -15.55 6.70 0.36
CA ILE A 98 -14.61 7.53 1.12
C ILE A 98 -15.03 8.99 0.98
N ILE A 99 -14.96 9.76 2.07
CA ILE A 99 -15.15 11.21 2.04
C ILE A 99 -13.88 11.84 1.48
N ALA A 100 -13.82 12.00 0.15
CA ALA A 100 -12.62 12.44 -0.54
C ALA A 100 -12.71 13.90 -0.99
N ILE A 101 -11.65 14.66 -0.78
CA ILE A 101 -11.57 16.10 -1.01
C ILE A 101 -10.32 16.42 -1.83
N ASN A 102 -10.49 17.32 -2.81
CA ASN A 102 -9.39 17.94 -3.51
C ASN A 102 -9.08 19.30 -2.89
N PRO A 103 -7.93 19.49 -2.21
CA PRO A 103 -7.59 20.76 -1.58
C PRO A 103 -7.40 21.91 -2.58
N SER A 104 -7.06 21.61 -3.86
CA SER A 104 -6.92 22.63 -4.91
C SER A 104 -8.22 23.39 -5.20
N GLU A 105 -9.37 22.86 -4.78
CA GLU A 105 -10.68 23.51 -4.92
C GLU A 105 -10.98 24.54 -3.84
N GLY A 106 -9.97 24.92 -3.05
CA GLY A 106 -10.06 25.96 -2.03
C GLY A 106 -10.46 25.45 -0.64
N THR A 107 -10.49 24.14 -0.43
CA THR A 107 -10.80 23.55 0.87
C THR A 107 -9.56 23.49 1.76
N ASP A 108 -9.60 24.14 2.91
CA ASP A 108 -8.62 23.98 3.98
C ASP A 108 -8.83 22.62 4.66
N GLN A 109 -7.82 21.75 4.58
CA GLN A 109 -7.90 20.38 5.07
C GLN A 109 -8.12 20.31 6.58
N VAL A 110 -7.44 21.16 7.36
CA VAL A 110 -7.54 21.19 8.82
C VAL A 110 -8.95 21.60 9.23
N LYS A 111 -9.46 22.71 8.69
CA LYS A 111 -10.82 23.19 8.97
C LYS A 111 -11.90 22.20 8.53
N PHE A 112 -11.67 21.51 7.43
CA PHE A 112 -12.61 20.46 6.98
C PHE A 112 -12.72 19.33 8.00
N VAL A 113 -11.57 18.81 8.47
CA VAL A 113 -11.54 17.75 9.48
C VAL A 113 -12.12 18.22 10.81
N GLU A 114 -11.80 19.42 11.25
CA GLU A 114 -12.40 20.03 12.45
C GLU A 114 -13.92 20.10 12.34
N SER A 115 -14.44 20.64 11.24
CA SER A 115 -15.88 20.74 11.00
C SER A 115 -16.56 19.37 10.98
N TYR A 116 -15.95 18.38 10.28
CA TYR A 116 -16.50 17.03 10.19
C TYR A 116 -16.53 16.30 11.55
N THR A 117 -15.54 16.57 12.40
CA THR A 117 -15.38 15.91 13.71
C THR A 117 -15.93 16.72 14.88
N ASN A 118 -16.79 17.73 14.64
CA ASN A 118 -17.31 18.62 15.66
C ASN A 118 -16.21 19.30 16.50
N ASN A 119 -15.15 19.77 15.87
CA ASN A 119 -13.95 20.39 16.44
C ASN A 119 -13.11 19.48 17.37
N ILE A 120 -13.29 18.17 17.28
CA ILE A 120 -12.48 17.21 18.04
C ILE A 120 -11.14 16.96 17.33
N GLY A 121 -11.14 16.82 16.00
CA GLY A 121 -10.03 16.38 15.17
C GLY A 121 -10.04 14.86 14.91
N ALA A 122 -9.22 14.41 13.97
CA ALA A 122 -9.11 13.01 13.60
C ALA A 122 -8.40 12.16 14.67
N ASP A 123 -8.84 10.93 14.86
CA ASP A 123 -8.19 9.97 15.75
C ASP A 123 -6.80 9.55 15.26
N GLY A 124 -6.64 9.52 13.93
CA GLY A 124 -5.37 9.23 13.32
C GLY A 124 -5.27 9.73 11.88
N VAL A 125 -4.03 9.82 11.42
CA VAL A 125 -3.67 10.17 10.04
C VAL A 125 -2.71 9.12 9.49
N ILE A 126 -2.98 8.59 8.29
CA ILE A 126 -2.04 7.77 7.53
C ILE A 126 -1.59 8.57 6.31
N ILE A 127 -0.28 8.78 6.20
CA ILE A 127 0.32 9.52 5.09
C ILE A 127 0.85 8.51 4.08
N THR A 128 0.20 8.42 2.93
CA THR A 128 0.61 7.57 1.79
C THR A 128 1.13 8.39 0.61
N ALA A 129 1.14 9.71 0.75
CA ALA A 129 1.66 10.63 -0.26
C ALA A 129 3.17 10.50 -0.44
N SER A 130 3.64 10.81 -1.65
CA SER A 130 5.06 10.97 -1.97
C SER A 130 5.31 12.43 -2.39
N ASN A 131 6.00 13.19 -1.53
CA ASN A 131 6.31 14.60 -1.75
C ASN A 131 7.52 15.00 -0.88
N LYS A 132 8.28 15.99 -1.31
CA LYS A 132 9.43 16.51 -0.54
C LYS A 132 9.06 17.62 0.47
N SER A 133 7.79 18.06 0.50
CA SER A 133 7.33 19.12 1.40
C SER A 133 7.28 18.65 2.85
N ASN A 134 7.63 19.55 3.77
CA ASN A 134 7.47 19.37 5.21
C ASN A 134 6.07 19.83 5.70
N GLU A 135 5.27 20.43 4.85
CA GLU A 135 3.93 20.92 5.22
C GLU A 135 2.95 19.80 5.55
N ILE A 136 3.12 18.63 4.87
CA ILE A 136 2.21 17.49 5.03
C ILE A 136 2.21 16.99 6.48
N ILE A 137 3.39 16.89 7.12
CA ILE A 137 3.47 16.42 8.51
C ILE A 137 2.87 17.42 9.50
N SER A 138 3.08 18.73 9.27
CA SER A 138 2.48 19.79 10.07
C SER A 138 0.96 19.81 9.94
N GLN A 139 0.43 19.76 8.70
CA GLN A 139 -1.00 19.68 8.44
C GLN A 139 -1.62 18.41 9.07
N SER A 140 -0.94 17.27 8.98
CA SER A 140 -1.39 16.02 9.61
C SER A 140 -1.50 16.15 11.12
N ALA A 141 -0.52 16.78 11.78
CA ALA A 141 -0.57 17.05 13.21
C ALA A 141 -1.72 17.99 13.59
N ASN A 142 -1.95 19.03 12.78
CA ASN A 142 -3.04 19.97 13.01
C ASN A 142 -4.42 19.35 12.81
N MET A 143 -4.59 18.38 11.91
CA MET A 143 -5.82 17.60 11.73
C MET A 143 -6.11 16.64 12.89
N CYS A 144 -5.08 16.17 13.61
CA CYS A 144 -5.26 15.22 14.70
C CYS A 144 -5.94 15.86 15.93
N ARG A 145 -6.76 15.08 16.63
CA ARG A 145 -7.20 15.38 17.98
C ARG A 145 -6.04 15.31 18.98
N LYS A 146 -6.27 15.71 20.24
CA LYS A 146 -5.34 15.42 21.33
C LYS A 146 -5.11 13.92 21.43
N ARG A 147 -3.84 13.52 21.59
CA ARG A 147 -3.38 12.11 21.64
C ARG A 147 -3.71 11.32 20.36
N GLY A 148 -3.82 12.02 19.23
CA GLY A 148 -3.94 11.41 17.91
C GLY A 148 -2.65 10.71 17.49
N ARG A 149 -2.73 9.94 16.41
CA ARG A 149 -1.63 9.10 15.92
C ARG A 149 -1.38 9.41 14.45
N ILE A 150 -0.11 9.48 14.06
CA ILE A 150 0.27 9.69 12.66
C ILE A 150 1.17 8.55 12.22
N ILE A 151 0.83 7.88 11.13
CA ILE A 151 1.66 6.84 10.53
C ILE A 151 2.10 7.30 9.13
N LEU A 152 3.40 7.27 8.90
CA LEU A 152 3.99 7.56 7.60
C LEU A 152 4.26 6.25 6.85
N VAL A 153 3.51 6.03 5.78
CA VAL A 153 3.68 4.90 4.84
C VAL A 153 4.41 5.36 3.59
N GLY A 154 4.11 6.58 3.12
CA GLY A 154 4.73 7.18 1.95
C GLY A 154 6.11 7.80 2.23
N VAL A 155 6.48 8.77 1.41
CA VAL A 155 7.78 9.46 1.52
C VAL A 155 7.54 10.96 1.49
N ILE A 156 7.79 11.66 2.60
CA ILE A 156 7.65 13.10 2.72
C ILE A 156 8.88 13.73 3.38
N GLY A 157 8.96 15.06 3.39
CA GLY A 157 9.88 15.79 4.25
C GLY A 157 9.52 15.59 5.74
N LEU A 158 10.53 15.45 6.60
CA LEU A 158 10.37 15.17 8.03
C LEU A 158 11.02 16.24 8.91
N ASP A 159 10.87 17.51 8.54
CA ASP A 159 11.19 18.62 9.44
C ASP A 159 10.01 18.84 10.37
N ILE A 160 10.06 18.22 11.54
CA ILE A 160 8.95 18.16 12.50
C ILE A 160 9.04 19.32 13.45
N SER A 161 8.02 20.21 13.41
CA SER A 161 7.85 21.26 14.40
C SER A 161 7.34 20.69 15.73
N ARG A 162 8.11 20.86 16.80
CA ARG A 162 7.64 20.46 18.14
C ARG A 162 6.31 21.12 18.51
N ALA A 163 6.07 22.36 18.09
CA ALA A 163 4.85 23.09 18.44
C ALA A 163 3.58 22.37 17.96
N ASP A 164 3.61 21.79 16.74
CA ASP A 164 2.45 21.10 16.17
C ASP A 164 2.07 19.82 16.92
N PHE A 165 3.03 19.21 17.61
CA PHE A 165 2.85 17.93 18.30
C PHE A 165 2.65 18.06 19.81
N TYR A 166 3.29 19.04 20.44
CA TYR A 166 3.46 19.10 21.89
C TYR A 166 2.15 19.26 22.64
N GLU A 167 1.32 20.22 22.27
CA GLU A 167 0.06 20.51 22.99
C GLU A 167 -0.98 19.40 22.85
N LYS A 168 -0.90 18.65 21.75
CA LYS A 168 -1.80 17.55 21.45
C LYS A 168 -1.25 16.18 21.88
N GLU A 169 0.01 16.11 22.33
CA GLU A 169 0.67 14.84 22.72
C GLU A 169 0.55 13.75 21.62
N ILE A 170 0.86 14.14 20.36
CA ILE A 170 0.68 13.28 19.17
C ILE A 170 1.78 12.23 19.09
N SER A 171 1.40 10.97 18.78
CA SER A 171 2.34 9.92 18.43
C SER A 171 2.63 9.93 16.93
N PHE A 172 3.90 9.74 16.55
CA PHE A 172 4.33 9.61 15.16
C PHE A 172 5.18 8.36 14.99
N GLN A 173 4.90 7.60 13.93
CA GLN A 173 5.69 6.41 13.59
C GLN A 173 5.82 6.25 12.07
N VAL A 174 7.00 5.81 11.62
CA VAL A 174 7.25 5.41 10.23
C VAL A 174 6.93 3.93 10.06
N SER A 175 6.15 3.59 9.03
CA SER A 175 5.85 2.22 8.65
C SER A 175 6.96 1.61 7.82
N CYS A 176 7.33 0.37 8.11
CA CYS A 176 8.32 -0.37 7.34
C CYS A 176 7.62 -1.37 6.40
N SER A 177 7.50 -0.98 5.12
CA SER A 177 7.02 -1.84 4.05
C SER A 177 5.75 -2.63 4.41
N TYR A 178 5.72 -3.96 4.25
CA TYR A 178 4.55 -4.80 4.45
C TYR A 178 4.55 -5.58 5.78
N GLY A 179 5.42 -5.23 6.73
CA GLY A 179 5.29 -5.71 8.10
C GLY A 179 6.53 -6.34 8.74
N ALA A 180 6.32 -6.95 9.90
CA ALA A 180 7.39 -7.58 10.65
C ALA A 180 8.00 -8.76 9.88
N GLY A 181 9.31 -8.85 9.89
CA GLY A 181 10.13 -9.75 9.09
C GLY A 181 10.91 -9.03 8.00
N ARG A 182 10.48 -7.82 7.63
CA ARG A 182 11.15 -7.03 6.59
C ARG A 182 12.58 -6.68 7.01
N TYR A 183 13.55 -7.00 6.14
CA TYR A 183 14.98 -6.88 6.37
C TYR A 183 15.56 -7.82 7.47
N ASP A 184 14.77 -8.77 7.97
CA ASP A 184 15.28 -9.83 8.83
C ASP A 184 15.68 -11.04 7.97
N GLU A 185 16.97 -11.30 7.87
CA GLU A 185 17.52 -12.40 7.06
C GLU A 185 17.02 -13.78 7.54
N GLU A 186 16.85 -13.97 8.84
CA GLU A 186 16.33 -15.22 9.41
C GLU A 186 14.90 -15.48 8.95
N TYR A 187 14.07 -14.43 8.90
CA TYR A 187 12.69 -14.51 8.45
C TYR A 187 12.59 -14.60 6.92
N GLU A 188 13.16 -13.61 6.20
CA GLU A 188 13.00 -13.51 4.76
C GLU A 188 13.76 -14.60 4.00
N GLN A 189 15.04 -14.86 4.33
CA GLN A 189 15.89 -15.74 3.52
C GLN A 189 15.94 -17.16 4.06
N LYS A 190 16.05 -17.33 5.38
CA LYS A 190 16.16 -18.66 5.99
C LYS A 190 14.80 -19.28 6.32
N GLY A 191 13.73 -18.49 6.24
CA GLY A 191 12.37 -18.96 6.42
C GLY A 191 12.01 -19.32 7.85
N HIS A 192 12.71 -18.77 8.84
CA HIS A 192 12.36 -18.91 10.26
C HIS A 192 11.26 -17.93 10.59
N ASP A 193 10.09 -18.45 10.95
CA ASP A 193 8.96 -17.59 11.32
C ASP A 193 9.02 -17.23 12.81
N TYR A 194 8.49 -16.06 13.15
CA TYR A 194 8.35 -15.65 14.54
C TYR A 194 7.24 -16.45 15.24
N PRO A 195 7.40 -16.75 16.55
CA PRO A 195 6.33 -17.36 17.34
C PRO A 195 5.07 -16.47 17.28
N ILE A 196 3.96 -17.04 16.81
CA ILE A 196 2.72 -16.28 16.53
C ILE A 196 2.17 -15.56 17.76
N GLY A 197 2.41 -16.09 18.97
CA GLY A 197 1.98 -15.48 20.23
C GLY A 197 2.72 -14.17 20.55
N TYR A 198 3.88 -13.93 19.95
CA TYR A 198 4.68 -12.72 20.16
C TYR A 198 4.62 -11.76 18.97
N VAL A 199 4.59 -12.28 17.73
CA VAL A 199 4.47 -11.49 16.50
C VAL A 199 3.28 -11.98 15.70
N ARG A 200 2.11 -11.41 15.98
CA ARG A 200 0.86 -11.82 15.33
C ARG A 200 0.86 -11.54 13.84
N TRP A 201 1.40 -10.39 13.41
CA TRP A 201 1.33 -9.89 12.06
C TRP A 201 2.72 -9.74 11.46
N THR A 202 3.11 -10.75 10.66
CA THR A 202 4.31 -10.73 9.83
C THR A 202 3.96 -10.36 8.39
N GLU A 203 4.95 -10.16 7.54
CA GLU A 203 4.80 -9.95 6.10
C GLU A 203 3.85 -10.98 5.48
N LYS A 204 4.13 -12.27 5.66
CA LYS A 204 3.30 -13.36 5.12
C LYS A 204 1.86 -13.29 5.63
N ARG A 205 1.67 -13.08 6.93
CA ARG A 205 0.33 -13.00 7.52
C ARG A 205 -0.44 -11.76 7.07
N ASN A 206 0.27 -10.68 6.70
CA ASN A 206 -0.34 -9.54 6.05
C ASN A 206 -0.74 -9.88 4.59
N PHE A 207 0.07 -10.63 3.84
CA PHE A 207 -0.31 -11.14 2.51
C PHE A 207 -1.59 -11.98 2.58
N GLU A 208 -1.62 -12.94 3.49
CA GLU A 208 -2.80 -13.79 3.74
C GLU A 208 -4.04 -12.96 4.13
N ALA A 209 -3.86 -11.92 4.96
CA ALA A 209 -4.96 -11.05 5.38
C ALA A 209 -5.53 -10.22 4.22
N VAL A 210 -4.68 -9.69 3.34
CA VAL A 210 -5.11 -8.95 2.13
C VAL A 210 -5.86 -9.88 1.17
N LEU A 211 -5.31 -11.05 0.88
CA LEU A 211 -5.99 -12.04 0.04
C LEU A 211 -7.35 -12.46 0.60
N ASN A 212 -7.44 -12.63 1.92
CA ASN A 212 -8.70 -12.93 2.58
C ASN A 212 -9.71 -11.76 2.49
N ALA A 213 -9.25 -10.50 2.57
CA ALA A 213 -10.11 -9.33 2.38
C ALA A 213 -10.66 -9.26 0.94
N ILE A 214 -9.83 -9.54 -0.06
CA ILE A 214 -10.25 -9.64 -1.46
C ILE A 214 -11.24 -10.80 -1.65
N SER A 215 -10.91 -11.98 -1.13
CA SER A 215 -11.77 -13.17 -1.20
C SER A 215 -13.17 -12.94 -0.60
N LYS A 216 -13.26 -12.18 0.50
CA LYS A 216 -14.52 -11.79 1.15
C LYS A 216 -15.20 -10.58 0.51
N LYS A 217 -14.63 -10.01 -0.54
CA LYS A 217 -15.13 -8.79 -1.21
C LYS A 217 -15.26 -7.59 -0.25
N THR A 218 -14.47 -7.55 0.82
CA THR A 218 -14.34 -6.38 1.70
C THR A 218 -13.25 -5.41 1.23
N LEU A 219 -12.44 -5.83 0.26
CA LEU A 219 -11.49 -5.02 -0.50
C LEU A 219 -11.73 -5.29 -1.99
N ASP A 220 -12.13 -4.25 -2.75
CA ASP A 220 -12.27 -4.31 -4.20
C ASP A 220 -11.08 -3.62 -4.87
N VAL A 221 -10.15 -4.40 -5.41
CA VAL A 221 -8.98 -3.91 -6.14
C VAL A 221 -9.18 -3.93 -7.66
N SER A 222 -10.18 -4.64 -8.15
CA SER A 222 -10.42 -4.81 -9.59
C SER A 222 -10.76 -3.49 -10.27
N SER A 223 -11.50 -2.61 -9.60
CA SER A 223 -11.83 -1.27 -10.05
C SER A 223 -10.63 -0.30 -10.12
N LEU A 224 -9.49 -0.68 -9.52
CA LEU A 224 -8.25 0.11 -9.55
C LEU A 224 -7.36 -0.22 -10.75
N ILE A 225 -7.64 -1.31 -11.48
CA ILE A 225 -6.87 -1.71 -12.66
C ILE A 225 -7.24 -0.80 -13.83
N THR A 226 -6.34 0.10 -14.17
CA THR A 226 -6.54 1.04 -15.28
C THR A 226 -5.95 0.53 -16.59
N ASP A 227 -4.89 -0.27 -16.52
CA ASP A 227 -4.17 -0.75 -17.68
C ASP A 227 -3.81 -2.24 -17.57
N ARG A 228 -3.90 -2.95 -18.70
CA ARG A 228 -3.38 -4.29 -18.90
C ARG A 228 -2.41 -4.26 -20.06
N ILE A 229 -1.16 -4.59 -19.82
CA ILE A 229 -0.07 -4.41 -20.78
C ILE A 229 0.72 -5.70 -20.92
N PRO A 230 0.86 -6.24 -22.13
CA PRO A 230 1.73 -7.37 -22.36
C PRO A 230 3.17 -7.11 -21.88
N LEU A 231 3.82 -8.07 -21.26
CA LEU A 231 5.16 -7.94 -20.69
C LEU A 231 6.17 -7.31 -21.69
N LYS A 232 6.10 -7.69 -22.98
CA LYS A 232 6.96 -7.14 -24.04
C LYS A 232 6.88 -5.61 -24.17
N ASP A 233 5.76 -5.01 -23.73
CA ASP A 233 5.48 -3.57 -23.82
C ASP A 233 5.72 -2.85 -22.48
N TYR A 234 6.41 -3.49 -21.51
CA TYR A 234 6.63 -2.96 -20.14
C TYR A 234 7.20 -1.54 -20.11
N GLN A 235 7.97 -1.15 -21.12
CA GLN A 235 8.55 0.20 -21.23
C GLN A 235 7.48 1.29 -21.29
N LYS A 236 6.26 0.99 -21.74
CA LYS A 236 5.14 1.94 -21.76
C LYS A 236 4.72 2.36 -20.35
N ILE A 237 4.93 1.48 -19.36
CA ILE A 237 4.65 1.75 -17.95
C ILE A 237 5.85 2.44 -17.29
N TYR A 238 7.05 1.85 -17.43
CA TYR A 238 8.24 2.31 -16.73
C TYR A 238 8.92 3.55 -17.37
N GLY A 239 8.56 3.90 -18.60
CA GLY A 239 9.18 5.02 -19.33
C GLY A 239 8.71 6.39 -18.85
N ASP A 240 7.48 6.53 -18.36
CA ASP A 240 6.90 7.81 -17.94
C ASP A 240 5.89 7.66 -16.79
N MET A 241 6.33 7.06 -15.71
CA MET A 241 5.49 6.84 -14.52
C MET A 241 5.00 8.15 -13.89
N SER A 242 5.71 9.26 -14.05
CA SER A 242 5.37 10.55 -13.45
C SER A 242 4.18 11.24 -14.10
N ASN A 243 3.92 10.95 -15.38
CA ASN A 243 2.84 11.55 -16.19
C ASN A 243 1.65 10.58 -16.37
N SER A 244 1.74 9.37 -15.85
CA SER A 244 0.69 8.38 -15.99
C SER A 244 -0.54 8.76 -15.18
N LYS A 245 -1.72 8.79 -15.83
CA LYS A 245 -3.03 8.85 -15.17
C LYS A 245 -3.46 7.50 -14.60
N SER A 246 -2.64 6.48 -14.76
CA SER A 246 -2.88 5.13 -14.29
C SER A 246 -2.89 5.07 -12.76
N ILE A 247 -3.82 4.31 -12.21
CA ILE A 247 -3.82 3.95 -10.78
C ILE A 247 -3.01 2.67 -10.59
N ALA A 248 -3.34 1.61 -11.36
CA ALA A 248 -2.62 0.35 -11.36
C ALA A 248 -2.55 -0.22 -12.77
N SER A 249 -1.36 -0.66 -13.16
CA SER A 249 -1.11 -1.37 -14.41
C SER A 249 -0.73 -2.81 -14.14
N ILE A 250 -1.38 -3.75 -14.82
CA ILE A 250 -1.06 -5.19 -14.76
C ILE A 250 -0.18 -5.53 -15.95
N LEU A 251 0.94 -6.22 -15.70
CA LEU A 251 1.77 -6.83 -16.74
C LEU A 251 1.26 -8.24 -17.00
N GLU A 252 0.86 -8.51 -18.23
CA GLU A 252 0.36 -9.80 -18.67
C GLU A 252 1.48 -10.62 -19.30
N TYR A 253 1.64 -11.86 -18.81
CA TYR A 253 2.56 -12.83 -19.37
C TYR A 253 1.83 -13.70 -20.39
N SER A 254 2.49 -14.01 -21.51
CA SER A 254 1.92 -14.87 -22.54
C SER A 254 1.77 -16.31 -22.02
N SER A 255 0.54 -16.83 -22.06
CA SER A 255 0.24 -18.22 -21.69
C SER A 255 0.50 -19.23 -22.83
N SER A 256 0.90 -18.77 -24.01
CA SER A 256 0.91 -19.55 -25.25
C SER A 256 2.23 -20.27 -25.57
N GLU A 257 3.29 -20.07 -24.79
CA GLU A 257 4.54 -20.78 -24.97
C GLU A 257 4.61 -22.00 -24.03
N GLU A 258 4.91 -23.19 -24.60
CA GLU A 258 5.29 -24.36 -23.80
C GLU A 258 6.42 -23.94 -22.85
N GLN A 259 6.16 -23.95 -21.56
CA GLN A 259 7.17 -23.66 -20.54
C GLN A 259 8.26 -24.71 -20.63
N LYS A 260 9.38 -24.40 -21.26
CA LYS A 260 10.52 -25.25 -21.28
C LYS A 260 11.14 -25.35 -19.91
N SER A 261 11.12 -26.53 -19.32
CA SER A 261 11.75 -26.80 -18.02
C SER A 261 13.29 -26.65 -18.05
N THR A 262 13.87 -26.37 -19.21
CA THR A 262 15.31 -26.20 -19.41
C THR A 262 15.62 -25.03 -20.33
N ILE A 263 16.43 -24.10 -19.85
CA ILE A 263 17.00 -23.01 -20.65
C ILE A 263 18.37 -23.45 -21.13
N LYS A 264 18.57 -23.55 -22.46
CA LYS A 264 19.91 -23.69 -23.02
C LYS A 264 20.68 -22.39 -22.84
N LEU A 265 21.65 -22.38 -21.93
CA LEU A 265 22.63 -21.30 -21.86
C LEU A 265 23.49 -21.36 -23.13
N VAL A 266 23.58 -20.26 -23.86
CA VAL A 266 24.49 -20.12 -24.97
C VAL A 266 25.91 -20.19 -24.42
N GLU A 267 26.68 -21.22 -24.75
CA GLU A 267 28.11 -21.26 -24.45
C GLU A 267 28.78 -20.06 -25.15
N LYS A 268 29.15 -19.05 -24.41
CA LYS A 268 30.14 -18.09 -24.89
C LYS A 268 31.45 -18.80 -24.88
N SER A 269 31.95 -19.14 -26.08
CA SER A 269 33.33 -19.57 -26.23
C SER A 269 34.24 -18.46 -25.74
N PHE A 270 34.91 -18.67 -24.64
CA PHE A 270 36.03 -17.81 -24.21
C PHE A 270 37.15 -18.02 -25.25
N GLN A 271 37.31 -17.08 -26.17
CA GLN A 271 38.56 -16.95 -26.90
C GLN A 271 39.56 -16.29 -25.95
N GLY A 272 40.37 -17.12 -25.30
CA GLY A 272 41.55 -16.64 -24.59
C GLY A 272 42.44 -15.92 -25.60
N LYS A 273 42.77 -14.66 -25.31
CA LYS A 273 43.92 -14.03 -25.94
C LYS A 273 45.15 -14.63 -25.29
N GLU A 274 46.01 -15.28 -26.10
CA GLU A 274 47.40 -15.56 -25.77
C GLU A 274 48.19 -14.24 -25.51
#